data_0e7340805e63ee345d516d13a0e2c287
#
_entry.id   0e7340805e63ee345d516d13a0e2c287
#
_cell.length_a   1.000
_cell.length_b   1.000
_cell.length_c   1.000
_cell.angle_alpha   90.00
_cell.angle_beta   90.00
_cell.angle_gamma   90.00
#
_symmetry.space_group_name_H-M   'P 1'
#
loop_
_entity.id
_entity.type
_entity.pdbx_description
1 polymer ?
#
loop_
_entity_poly.entity_id
_entity_poly.type
_entity_poly.pdbx_seq_one_letter_code
_entity_poly.pdbx_strand_id
1 'polypeptide(L)'
;FIDRTVHGIGIVVENEMGEQENSVILPKNTVIPAEVSADYCTVADYQEQLLIQVTQGEQTELRHTIIVGEAELKLRPKPKGSPIRVIVSSDGDGIIHVHVIDLQDNENLGEMRIARASNMSDQEMEEAKQHLGKLNIGWED
;
A
#
# COMPACT_ATOMS: atom_id res chain seq x y z
N PHE A 1 -9.66 -23.56 -15.76
CA PHE A 1 -9.06 -23.24 -14.43
C PHE A 1 -9.13 -21.74 -14.19
N ILE A 2 -9.72 -21.37 -13.07
CA ILE A 2 -9.84 -19.96 -12.67
C ILE A 2 -9.00 -19.76 -11.41
N ASP A 3 -8.03 -18.89 -11.49
CA ASP A 3 -7.17 -18.55 -10.37
C ASP A 3 -7.72 -17.36 -9.60
N ARG A 4 -7.54 -17.35 -8.28
CA ARG A 4 -8.07 -16.30 -7.39
C ARG A 4 -7.01 -15.95 -6.35
N THR A 5 -7.08 -14.72 -5.85
CA THR A 5 -6.22 -14.28 -4.75
C THR A 5 -6.51 -15.10 -3.49
N VAL A 6 -5.48 -15.56 -2.81
CA VAL A 6 -5.60 -16.32 -1.55
C VAL A 6 -5.80 -15.36 -0.38
N HIS A 7 -5.15 -14.21 -0.41
CA HIS A 7 -5.23 -13.19 0.63
C HIS A 7 -5.50 -11.81 0.03
N GLY A 8 -6.06 -10.93 0.83
CA GLY A 8 -6.19 -9.52 0.48
C GLY A 8 -4.82 -8.87 0.44
N ILE A 9 -4.62 -7.96 -0.49
CA ILE A 9 -3.42 -7.13 -0.62
C ILE A 9 -3.85 -5.68 -0.47
N GLY A 10 -3.15 -4.96 0.40
CA GLY A 10 -3.47 -3.58 0.68
C GLY A 10 -2.26 -2.79 1.09
N ILE A 11 -2.51 -1.69 1.77
CA ILE A 11 -1.45 -0.81 2.28
C ILE A 11 -1.79 -0.34 3.69
N VAL A 12 -0.76 0.08 4.42
CA VAL A 12 -0.92 0.74 5.71
C VAL A 12 -1.39 2.17 5.46
N VAL A 13 -2.45 2.58 6.12
CA VAL A 13 -2.98 3.94 6.04
C VAL A 13 -3.10 4.55 7.44
N GLU A 14 -3.07 5.89 7.50
CA GLU A 14 -3.36 6.63 8.72
C GLU A 14 -4.85 7.02 8.69
N ASN A 15 -5.57 6.69 9.76
CA ASN A 15 -6.98 7.07 9.89
C ASN A 15 -7.13 8.48 10.45
N GLU A 16 -8.38 8.97 10.61
CA GLU A 16 -8.67 10.31 11.10
C GLU A 16 -8.15 10.58 12.51
N MET A 17 -7.96 9.53 13.31
CA MET A 17 -7.43 9.63 14.66
C MET A 17 -5.90 9.58 14.71
N GLY A 18 -5.24 9.53 13.56
CA GLY A 18 -3.79 9.42 13.47
C GLY A 18 -3.27 8.01 13.74
N GLU A 19 -4.14 7.02 13.82
CA GLU A 19 -3.77 5.63 14.02
C GLU A 19 -3.56 4.93 12.69
N GLN A 20 -2.66 3.95 12.67
CA GLN A 20 -2.38 3.18 11.46
C GLN A 20 -3.29 1.97 11.38
N GLU A 21 -3.78 1.69 10.19
CA GLU A 21 -4.62 0.55 9.93
C GLU A 21 -4.40 -0.01 8.52
N ASN A 22 -4.96 -1.17 8.25
CA ASN A 22 -4.85 -1.83 6.95
C ASN A 22 -6.01 -1.42 6.04
N SER A 23 -5.68 -1.02 4.81
CA SER A 23 -6.64 -0.75 3.76
C SER A 23 -6.47 -1.78 2.65
N VAL A 24 -7.41 -2.71 2.52
CA VAL A 24 -7.38 -3.73 1.48
C VAL A 24 -7.76 -3.10 0.14
N ILE A 25 -6.90 -3.24 -0.85
CA ILE A 25 -7.15 -2.73 -2.21
C ILE A 25 -7.58 -3.86 -3.14
N LEU A 26 -6.82 -4.96 -3.14
CA LEU A 26 -7.15 -6.16 -3.92
C LEU A 26 -7.68 -7.22 -2.97
N PRO A 27 -9.00 -7.45 -2.93
CA PRO A 27 -9.58 -8.35 -1.95
C PRO A 27 -9.21 -9.81 -2.15
N LYS A 28 -9.26 -10.58 -1.07
CA LYS A 28 -9.21 -12.04 -1.09
C LYS A 28 -10.29 -12.58 -2.04
N ASN A 29 -9.97 -13.64 -2.73
CA ASN A 29 -10.90 -14.35 -3.61
C ASN A 29 -11.28 -13.59 -4.89
N THR A 30 -10.43 -12.63 -5.29
CA THR A 30 -10.57 -11.92 -6.57
C THR A 30 -10.03 -12.78 -7.70
N VAL A 31 -10.75 -12.88 -8.79
CA VAL A 31 -10.29 -13.58 -10.00
C VAL A 31 -9.09 -12.85 -10.58
N ILE A 32 -8.01 -13.57 -10.83
CA ILE A 32 -6.78 -13.00 -11.42
C ILE A 32 -6.56 -13.53 -12.84
N PRO A 33 -5.95 -12.72 -13.72
CA PRO A 33 -5.34 -11.42 -13.45
C PRO A 33 -6.36 -10.33 -13.10
N ALA A 34 -5.95 -9.40 -12.23
CA ALA A 34 -6.80 -8.31 -11.77
C ALA A 34 -5.99 -7.05 -11.50
N GLU A 35 -6.62 -5.91 -11.63
CA GLU A 35 -6.05 -4.61 -11.28
C GLU A 35 -7.12 -3.79 -10.60
N VAL A 36 -6.79 -3.26 -9.43
CA VAL A 36 -7.69 -2.42 -8.63
C VAL A 36 -6.92 -1.19 -8.16
N SER A 37 -7.56 -0.03 -8.23
CA SER A 37 -6.99 1.20 -7.71
C SER A 37 -7.80 1.74 -6.54
N ALA A 38 -7.13 2.49 -5.66
CA ALA A 38 -7.75 3.19 -4.55
C ALA A 38 -7.08 4.56 -4.39
N ASP A 39 -7.86 5.56 -4.03
CA ASP A 39 -7.39 6.93 -3.87
C ASP A 39 -7.29 7.28 -2.39
N TYR A 40 -6.16 7.89 -2.04
CA TYR A 40 -5.79 8.30 -0.70
C TYR A 40 -5.33 9.74 -0.72
N CYS A 41 -4.79 10.23 0.38
CA CYS A 41 -4.26 11.58 0.44
C CYS A 41 -3.01 11.67 1.32
N THR A 42 -2.28 12.77 1.17
CA THR A 42 -1.16 13.09 2.04
C THR A 42 -1.65 13.43 3.44
N VAL A 43 -0.84 13.12 4.46
CA VAL A 43 -1.25 13.26 5.87
C VAL A 43 -0.63 14.46 6.58
N ALA A 44 0.28 15.16 5.92
CA ALA A 44 0.94 16.34 6.48
C ALA A 44 1.19 17.39 5.40
N ASP A 45 1.21 18.68 5.80
CA ASP A 45 1.57 19.76 4.90
C ASP A 45 3.04 19.65 4.48
N TYR A 46 3.28 19.83 3.19
CA TYR A 46 4.64 19.84 2.61
C TYR A 46 5.44 18.56 2.88
N GLN A 47 4.72 17.44 2.98
CA GLN A 47 5.32 16.12 3.10
C GLN A 47 6.23 15.85 1.89
N GLU A 48 7.49 15.48 2.12
CA GLU A 48 8.48 15.25 1.06
C GLU A 48 8.75 13.78 0.78
N GLN A 49 8.24 12.91 1.63
CA GLN A 49 8.38 11.46 1.48
C GLN A 49 7.05 10.79 1.73
N LEU A 50 6.83 9.71 1.00
CA LEU A 50 5.65 8.88 1.14
C LEU A 50 6.10 7.45 1.41
N LEU A 51 5.78 6.95 2.59
CA LEU A 51 6.07 5.56 2.95
C LEU A 51 4.90 4.69 2.52
N ILE A 52 5.16 3.77 1.60
CA ILE A 52 4.17 2.78 1.16
C ILE A 52 4.57 1.43 1.75
N GLN A 53 3.71 0.90 2.61
CA GLN A 53 3.88 -0.43 3.20
C GLN A 53 2.76 -1.31 2.69
N VAL A 54 3.11 -2.31 1.90
CA VAL A 54 2.16 -3.24 1.28
C VAL A 54 1.88 -4.37 2.26
N THR A 55 0.60 -4.67 2.45
CA THR A 55 0.12 -5.63 3.44
C THR A 55 -0.51 -6.85 2.77
N GLN A 56 -0.47 -7.97 3.48
CA GLN A 56 -1.24 -9.15 3.17
C GLN A 56 -2.16 -9.45 4.37
N GLY A 57 -3.45 -9.49 4.13
CA GLY A 57 -4.45 -9.74 5.17
C GLY A 57 -5.75 -9.03 4.85
N GLU A 58 -6.84 -9.49 5.46
CA GLU A 58 -8.19 -9.04 5.16
C GLU A 58 -8.77 -8.10 6.21
N GLN A 59 -8.15 -8.03 7.39
CA GLN A 59 -8.66 -7.25 8.51
C GLN A 59 -8.10 -5.84 8.53
N THR A 60 -8.85 -4.92 9.12
CA THR A 60 -8.43 -3.53 9.29
C THR A 60 -7.28 -3.40 10.30
N GLU A 61 -7.24 -4.27 11.31
CA GLU A 61 -6.23 -4.22 12.34
C GLU A 61 -4.87 -4.74 11.84
N LEU A 62 -3.83 -3.93 11.97
CA LEU A 62 -2.48 -4.29 11.49
C LEU A 62 -1.91 -5.54 12.17
N ARG A 63 -2.27 -5.80 13.42
CA ARG A 63 -1.80 -7.00 14.13
C ARG A 63 -2.21 -8.31 13.46
N HIS A 64 -3.21 -8.26 12.59
CA HIS A 64 -3.70 -9.43 11.85
C HIS A 64 -3.23 -9.42 10.39
N THR A 65 -2.26 -8.58 10.06
CA THR A 65 -1.69 -8.48 8.72
C THR A 65 -0.19 -8.69 8.74
N ILE A 66 0.34 -8.96 7.57
CA ILE A 66 1.78 -9.12 7.33
C ILE A 66 2.21 -8.01 6.38
N ILE A 67 3.30 -7.31 6.67
CA ILE A 67 3.89 -6.36 5.74
C ILE A 67 4.79 -7.15 4.79
N VAL A 68 4.47 -7.13 3.51
CA VAL A 68 5.14 -7.94 2.48
C VAL A 68 6.02 -7.12 1.54
N GLY A 69 5.95 -5.81 1.63
CA GLY A 69 6.79 -4.92 0.83
C GLY A 69 6.76 -3.52 1.39
N GLU A 70 7.79 -2.74 1.09
CA GLU A 70 7.93 -1.39 1.60
C GLU A 70 8.76 -0.54 0.64
N ALA A 71 8.37 0.71 0.45
CA ALA A 71 9.13 1.68 -0.32
C ALA A 71 8.94 3.08 0.23
N GLU A 72 10.04 3.85 0.27
CA GLU A 72 9.98 5.28 0.54
C GLU A 72 10.06 5.99 -0.80
N LEU A 73 9.03 6.75 -1.14
CA LEU A 73 8.92 7.46 -2.40
C LEU A 73 9.10 8.96 -2.17
N LYS A 74 9.78 9.62 -3.09
CA LYS A 74 9.92 11.08 -3.04
C LYS A 74 8.63 11.72 -3.50
N LEU A 75 8.23 12.78 -2.81
CA LEU A 75 7.00 13.50 -3.08
C LEU A 75 7.32 14.99 -3.17
N ARG A 76 6.79 15.66 -4.19
CA ARG A 76 6.87 17.12 -4.26
C ARG A 76 6.04 17.70 -3.12
N PRO A 77 6.57 18.69 -2.38
CA PRO A 77 5.82 19.31 -1.29
C PRO A 77 4.47 19.84 -1.77
N LYS A 78 3.42 19.52 -1.05
CA LYS A 78 2.06 19.94 -1.35
C LYS A 78 1.22 19.99 -0.08
N PRO A 79 0.07 20.64 -0.11
CA PRO A 79 -0.79 20.72 1.07
C PRO A 79 -1.26 19.34 1.54
N LYS A 80 -1.49 19.23 2.84
CA LYS A 80 -2.15 18.07 3.43
C LYS A 80 -3.47 17.79 2.71
N GLY A 81 -3.78 16.52 2.49
CA GLY A 81 -5.01 16.12 1.81
C GLY A 81 -4.87 16.03 0.30
N SER A 82 -3.67 16.19 -0.26
CA SER A 82 -3.44 16.09 -1.70
C SER A 82 -3.61 14.64 -2.17
N PRO A 83 -4.29 14.42 -3.31
CA PRO A 83 -4.70 13.06 -3.72
C PRO A 83 -3.54 12.22 -4.25
N ILE A 84 -3.49 10.97 -3.78
CA ILE A 84 -2.52 9.95 -4.19
C ILE A 84 -3.28 8.69 -4.59
N ARG A 85 -2.99 8.15 -5.75
CA ARG A 85 -3.61 6.90 -6.21
C ARG A 85 -2.64 5.73 -6.07
N VAL A 86 -3.12 4.63 -5.52
CA VAL A 86 -2.38 3.38 -5.43
C VAL A 86 -3.09 2.33 -6.28
N ILE A 87 -2.35 1.74 -7.22
CA ILE A 87 -2.87 0.72 -8.12
C ILE A 87 -2.19 -0.59 -7.76
N VAL A 88 -2.99 -1.59 -7.44
CA VAL A 88 -2.50 -2.94 -7.11
C VAL A 88 -2.99 -3.91 -8.16
N SER A 89 -2.08 -4.66 -8.75
CA SER A 89 -2.43 -5.70 -9.70
C SER A 89 -1.77 -7.02 -9.34
N SER A 90 -2.41 -8.10 -9.74
CA SER A 90 -1.86 -9.45 -9.64
C SER A 90 -1.97 -10.09 -11.01
N ASP A 91 -0.85 -10.60 -11.54
CA ASP A 91 -0.83 -11.34 -12.78
C ASP A 91 -1.04 -12.84 -12.53
N GLY A 92 -1.07 -13.62 -13.61
CA GLY A 92 -1.28 -15.07 -13.51
C GLY A 92 -0.15 -15.83 -12.84
N ASP A 93 1.00 -15.20 -12.62
CA ASP A 93 2.17 -15.81 -11.97
C ASP A 93 2.21 -15.55 -10.47
N GLY A 94 1.20 -14.89 -9.91
CA GLY A 94 1.14 -14.56 -8.49
C GLY A 94 2.02 -13.38 -8.09
N ILE A 95 2.53 -12.62 -9.04
CA ILE A 95 3.34 -11.44 -8.80
C ILE A 95 2.41 -10.26 -8.53
N ILE A 96 2.67 -9.54 -7.44
CA ILE A 96 1.94 -8.33 -7.09
C ILE A 96 2.73 -7.12 -7.58
N HIS A 97 2.05 -6.23 -8.29
CA HIS A 97 2.59 -4.94 -8.71
C HIS A 97 1.85 -3.83 -7.99
N VAL A 98 2.59 -2.88 -7.46
CA VAL A 98 2.02 -1.71 -6.79
C VAL A 98 2.58 -0.47 -7.46
N HIS A 99 1.69 0.39 -7.96
CA HIS A 99 2.05 1.62 -8.66
C HIS A 99 1.42 2.79 -7.93
N VAL A 100 2.21 3.82 -7.64
CA VAL A 100 1.79 4.99 -6.87
C VAL A 100 1.88 6.23 -7.72
N ILE A 101 0.78 6.97 -7.80
CA ILE A 101 0.66 8.16 -8.65
C ILE A 101 0.23 9.36 -7.80
N ASP A 102 0.93 10.46 -7.95
CA ASP A 102 0.54 11.76 -7.44
C ASP A 102 -0.48 12.35 -8.41
N LEU A 103 -1.75 12.40 -8.02
CA LEU A 103 -2.81 12.91 -8.90
C LEU A 103 -2.79 14.44 -9.03
N GLN A 104 -2.22 15.14 -8.06
CA GLN A 104 -2.11 16.60 -8.09
C GLN A 104 -1.20 17.04 -9.25
N ASP A 105 -0.03 16.43 -9.35
CA ASP A 105 0.99 16.75 -10.35
C ASP A 105 1.01 15.78 -11.52
N ASN A 106 0.14 14.76 -11.50
CA ASN A 106 0.09 13.68 -12.47
C ASN A 106 1.46 13.02 -12.65
N GLU A 107 2.10 12.69 -11.52
CA GLU A 107 3.45 12.18 -11.49
C GLU A 107 3.48 10.72 -11.01
N ASN A 108 4.21 9.88 -11.73
CA ASN A 108 4.50 8.52 -11.29
C ASN A 108 5.54 8.59 -10.18
N LEU A 109 5.15 8.22 -8.96
CA LEU A 109 6.04 8.26 -7.80
C LEU A 109 6.90 7.01 -7.69
N GLY A 110 6.45 5.89 -8.22
CA GLY A 110 7.21 4.65 -8.21
C GLY A 110 6.36 3.41 -8.34
N GLU A 111 7.06 2.30 -8.53
CA GLU A 111 6.45 0.97 -8.66
C GLU A 111 7.20 -0.02 -7.78
N MET A 112 6.44 -0.97 -7.22
CA MET A 112 6.99 -2.10 -6.48
C MET A 112 6.53 -3.39 -7.12
N ARG A 113 7.41 -4.40 -7.09
CA ARG A 113 7.11 -5.74 -7.56
C ARG A 113 7.37 -6.71 -6.42
N ILE A 114 6.35 -7.45 -6.02
CA ILE A 114 6.43 -8.40 -4.92
C ILE A 114 6.16 -9.79 -5.49
N ALA A 115 7.24 -10.57 -5.66
CA ALA A 115 7.16 -11.85 -6.35
C ALA A 115 6.45 -12.95 -5.55
N ARG A 116 6.56 -12.88 -4.21
CA ARG A 116 5.87 -13.81 -3.31
C ARG A 116 5.56 -13.09 -2.01
N ALA A 117 4.33 -12.65 -1.87
CA ALA A 117 3.90 -11.86 -0.72
C ALA A 117 4.15 -12.57 0.62
N SER A 118 4.02 -13.91 0.67
CA SER A 118 4.20 -14.69 1.89
C SER A 118 5.64 -15.01 2.27
N ASN A 119 6.64 -14.59 1.48
CA ASN A 119 8.05 -14.97 1.68
C ASN A 119 8.91 -13.92 2.38
N MET A 120 8.30 -12.94 3.03
CA MET A 120 9.04 -11.96 3.80
C MET A 120 9.66 -12.63 5.03
N SER A 121 10.96 -12.45 5.26
CA SER A 121 11.64 -13.02 6.42
C SER A 121 11.21 -12.30 7.71
N ASP A 122 11.42 -12.94 8.86
CA ASP A 122 11.14 -12.32 10.17
C ASP A 122 11.90 -11.02 10.36
N GLN A 123 13.15 -10.97 9.91
CA GLN A 123 13.97 -9.76 9.99
C GLN A 123 13.39 -8.65 9.11
N GLU A 124 13.01 -8.97 7.89
CA GLU A 124 12.40 -7.99 6.98
C GLU A 124 11.08 -7.46 7.55
N MET A 125 10.28 -8.33 8.16
CA MET A 125 9.03 -7.94 8.80
C MET A 125 9.29 -7.01 9.98
N GLU A 126 10.30 -7.29 10.79
CA GLU A 126 10.65 -6.44 11.94
C GLU A 126 11.17 -5.07 11.47
N GLU A 127 12.02 -5.04 10.45
CA GLU A 127 12.50 -3.79 9.87
C GLU A 127 11.34 -2.96 9.28
N ALA A 128 10.40 -3.60 8.59
CA ALA A 128 9.22 -2.93 8.05
C ALA A 128 8.36 -2.33 9.17
N LYS A 129 8.16 -3.06 10.28
CA LYS A 129 7.40 -2.56 11.43
C LYS A 129 8.05 -1.36 12.09
N GLN A 130 9.37 -1.25 12.05
CA GLN A 130 10.09 -0.09 12.60
C GLN A 130 9.76 1.21 11.87
N HIS A 131 9.24 1.14 10.65
CA HIS A 131 8.85 2.31 9.88
C HIS A 131 7.42 2.77 10.14
N LEU A 132 6.66 2.09 11.02
CA LEU A 132 5.25 2.45 11.28
C LEU A 132 5.07 3.84 11.87
N GLY A 133 6.12 4.46 12.43
CA GLY A 133 6.07 5.83 12.93
C GLY A 133 6.27 6.89 11.86
N LYS A 134 6.65 6.53 10.64
CA LYS A 134 6.88 7.46 9.54
C LYS A 134 5.56 7.83 8.85
N LEU A 135 5.60 8.89 8.03
CA LEU A 135 4.42 9.38 7.33
C LEU A 135 3.97 8.40 6.24
N ASN A 136 2.86 7.77 6.47
CA ASN A 136 2.17 6.94 5.49
C ASN A 136 1.20 7.77 4.64
N ILE A 137 0.37 7.09 3.89
CA ILE A 137 -0.74 7.63 3.16
C ILE A 137 -1.98 7.61 4.07
N GLY A 138 -2.93 8.49 3.83
CA GLY A 138 -4.17 8.54 4.62
C GLY A 138 -5.39 8.29 3.74
N TRP A 139 -6.51 7.98 4.39
CA TRP A 139 -7.79 7.82 3.70
C TRP A 139 -8.20 9.14 3.04
N GLU A 140 -8.70 9.05 1.81
CA GLU A 140 -9.33 10.18 1.13
C GLU A 140 -10.70 10.46 1.77
N ASP A 141 -10.96 11.75 2.04
CA ASP A 141 -12.24 12.19 2.61
C ASP A 141 -13.32 12.34 1.52
#